data_b5f8ddb05c5442f53efbb0db06bd38ea
#
_entry.id   b5f8ddb05c5442f53efbb0db06bd38ea
#
_cell.length_a   1.000
_cell.length_b   1.000
_cell.length_c   1.000
_cell.angle_alpha   90.00
_cell.angle_beta   90.00
_cell.angle_gamma   90.00
#
_symmetry.space_group_name_H-M   'P 1'
#
loop_
_entity.id
_entity.type
_entity.pdbx_description
1 polymer ?
#
loop_
_entity_poly.entity_id
_entity_poly.type
_entity_poly.pdbx_seq_one_letter_code
_entity_poly.pdbx_strand_id
1 'polypeptide(L)'
;MEHFAKELDYADEADFWGVVGLLHDLDFEQYPDQHCIKSQELMREEGLDESIIHATASHGYAITVDIKPEHLMEKVLYATDELTGLIGAVAIMRPPKSVDDLELKSVKKKYKSANFAAGCSREVIERGADMLGWSLDELISRTILAMRATPAATWAE
;
A
#
# COMPACT_ATOMS: atom_id res chain seq x y z
N MET A 1 -3.38 -2.92 6.14
CA MET A 1 -2.37 -3.96 6.47
C MET A 1 -2.93 -5.06 7.38
N GLU A 2 -3.60 -4.76 8.49
CA GLU A 2 -4.18 -5.76 9.41
C GLU A 2 -5.11 -6.79 8.74
N HIS A 3 -5.92 -6.37 7.76
CA HIS A 3 -6.78 -7.26 7.00
C HIS A 3 -5.96 -8.33 6.25
N PHE A 4 -4.88 -7.91 5.57
CA PHE A 4 -3.99 -8.83 4.88
C PHE A 4 -3.30 -9.80 5.83
N ALA A 5 -2.87 -9.35 7.02
CA ALA A 5 -2.30 -10.23 8.02
C ALA A 5 -3.26 -11.37 8.37
N LYS A 6 -4.52 -11.05 8.61
CA LYS A 6 -5.56 -12.04 8.93
C LYS A 6 -5.85 -13.00 7.77
N GLU A 7 -5.88 -12.49 6.53
CA GLU A 7 -6.13 -13.30 5.33
C GLU A 7 -4.97 -14.22 4.94
N LEU A 8 -3.74 -13.83 5.29
CA LEU A 8 -2.51 -14.52 4.88
C LEU A 8 -1.90 -15.38 6.00
N ASP A 9 -2.71 -15.76 6.99
CA ASP A 9 -2.31 -16.61 8.14
C ASP A 9 -1.29 -15.97 9.08
N TYR A 10 -1.26 -14.63 9.15
CA TYR A 10 -0.45 -13.81 10.08
C TYR A 10 -1.32 -13.05 11.09
N ALA A 11 -2.46 -13.62 11.50
CA ALA A 11 -3.40 -12.93 12.39
C ALA A 11 -2.76 -12.49 13.71
N ASP A 12 -1.81 -13.26 14.22
CA ASP A 12 -1.06 -12.95 15.46
C ASP A 12 -0.13 -11.74 15.31
N GLU A 13 0.21 -11.36 14.07
CA GLU A 13 1.03 -10.20 13.73
C GLU A 13 0.20 -9.01 13.22
N ALA A 14 -1.13 -9.07 13.25
CA ALA A 14 -1.99 -8.06 12.64
C ALA A 14 -1.70 -6.64 13.16
N ASP A 15 -1.46 -6.47 14.46
CA ASP A 15 -1.12 -5.18 15.05
C ASP A 15 0.22 -4.65 14.53
N PHE A 16 1.21 -5.52 14.35
CA PHE A 16 2.51 -5.15 13.77
C PHE A 16 2.37 -4.71 12.32
N TRP A 17 1.61 -5.44 11.51
CA TRP A 17 1.30 -5.05 10.13
C TRP A 17 0.54 -3.72 10.07
N GLY A 18 -0.34 -3.48 11.05
CA GLY A 18 -1.07 -2.23 11.19
C GLY A 18 -0.15 -1.05 11.48
N VAL A 19 0.79 -1.21 12.42
CA VAL A 19 1.79 -0.20 12.77
C VAL A 19 2.67 0.15 11.57
N VAL A 20 3.15 -0.85 10.83
CA VAL A 20 3.94 -0.62 9.62
C VAL A 20 3.13 0.15 8.57
N GLY A 21 1.88 -0.23 8.36
CA GLY A 21 0.99 0.49 7.46
C GLY A 21 0.69 1.92 7.89
N LEU A 22 0.65 2.19 9.20
CA LEU A 22 0.43 3.53 9.74
C LEU A 22 1.65 4.44 9.55
N LEU A 23 2.86 3.89 9.68
CA LEU A 23 4.10 4.66 9.72
C LEU A 23 4.82 4.77 8.36
N HIS A 24 4.38 4.06 7.32
CA HIS A 24 5.15 3.98 6.07
C HIS A 24 5.39 5.34 5.40
N ASP A 25 4.44 6.25 5.47
CA ASP A 25 4.50 7.59 4.89
C ASP A 25 4.87 8.70 5.89
N LEU A 26 5.48 8.36 7.03
CA LEU A 26 5.76 9.28 8.15
C LEU A 26 6.46 10.57 7.71
N ASP A 27 7.32 10.51 6.71
CA ASP A 27 8.12 11.64 6.22
C ASP A 27 7.55 12.32 4.96
N PHE A 28 6.54 11.73 4.33
CA PHE A 28 6.11 12.12 2.98
C PHE A 28 5.66 13.59 2.88
N GLU A 29 4.89 14.09 3.84
CA GLU A 29 4.39 15.47 3.81
C GLU A 29 5.49 16.51 4.08
N GLN A 30 6.41 16.20 5.00
CA GLN A 30 7.44 17.15 5.43
C GLN A 30 8.72 17.06 4.62
N TYR A 31 9.04 15.89 4.10
CA TYR A 31 10.29 15.59 3.41
C TYR A 31 10.07 14.79 2.11
N PRO A 32 9.24 15.27 1.17
CA PRO A 32 8.88 14.50 -0.03
C PRO A 32 10.09 14.10 -0.88
N ASP A 33 11.12 14.95 -0.93
CA ASP A 33 12.38 14.67 -1.67
C ASP A 33 13.30 13.67 -0.96
N GLN A 34 12.99 13.31 0.29
CA GLN A 34 13.74 12.38 1.13
C GLN A 34 12.84 11.25 1.66
N HIS A 35 11.75 11.01 0.96
CA HIS A 35 10.78 9.95 1.32
C HIS A 35 11.47 8.58 1.43
N CYS A 36 11.12 7.82 2.47
CA CYS A 36 11.74 6.57 2.91
C CYS A 36 13.20 6.69 3.40
N ILE A 37 13.83 7.86 3.28
CA ILE A 37 15.17 8.13 3.83
C ILE A 37 15.01 8.80 5.19
N LYS A 38 14.27 9.91 5.23
CA LYS A 38 14.11 10.69 6.46
C LYS A 38 13.27 9.94 7.52
N SER A 39 12.30 9.16 7.10
CA SER A 39 11.51 8.32 8.01
C SER A 39 12.37 7.37 8.83
N GLN A 40 13.43 6.80 8.25
CA GLN A 40 14.35 5.91 8.97
C GLN A 40 15.10 6.63 10.10
N GLU A 41 15.55 7.87 9.84
CA GLU A 41 16.22 8.70 10.85
C GLU A 41 15.26 9.02 12.00
N LEU A 42 14.06 9.52 11.67
CA LEU A 42 13.03 9.88 12.65
C LEU A 42 12.64 8.69 13.52
N MET A 43 12.44 7.51 12.91
CA MET A 43 12.10 6.30 13.66
C MET A 43 13.24 5.83 14.59
N ARG A 44 14.50 5.97 14.16
CA ARG A 44 15.65 5.64 15.02
C ARG A 44 15.80 6.62 16.18
N GLU A 45 15.56 7.91 15.95
CA GLU A 45 15.56 8.94 17.01
C GLU A 45 14.49 8.65 18.06
N GLU A 46 13.33 8.12 17.67
CA GLU A 46 12.25 7.71 18.56
C GLU A 46 12.45 6.30 19.16
N GLY A 47 13.50 5.60 18.79
CA GLY A 47 13.85 4.28 19.34
C GLY A 47 13.00 3.12 18.85
N LEU A 48 12.41 3.26 17.64
CA LEU A 48 11.67 2.16 17.04
C LEU A 48 12.59 1.01 16.63
N ASP A 49 12.04 -0.20 16.64
CA ASP A 49 12.74 -1.41 16.23
C ASP A 49 13.13 -1.38 14.74
N GLU A 50 14.33 -1.87 14.41
CA GLU A 50 14.83 -1.91 13.04
C GLU A 50 13.94 -2.76 12.11
N SER A 51 13.18 -3.72 12.64
CA SER A 51 12.20 -4.47 11.84
C SER A 51 11.06 -3.60 11.32
N ILE A 52 10.60 -2.63 12.11
CA ILE A 52 9.60 -1.63 11.69
C ILE A 52 10.23 -0.69 10.66
N ILE A 53 11.43 -0.23 10.91
CA ILE A 53 12.16 0.71 10.05
C ILE A 53 12.41 0.09 8.67
N HIS A 54 12.92 -1.14 8.61
CA HIS A 54 13.11 -1.87 7.36
C HIS A 54 11.78 -2.10 6.63
N ALA A 55 10.76 -2.55 7.36
CA ALA A 55 9.46 -2.83 6.78
C ALA A 55 8.82 -1.59 6.13
N THR A 56 8.86 -0.45 6.82
CA THR A 56 8.34 0.81 6.28
C THR A 56 9.17 1.33 5.12
N ALA A 57 10.49 1.38 5.24
CA ALA A 57 11.38 1.93 4.20
C ALA A 57 11.37 1.10 2.91
N SER A 58 11.13 -0.21 2.99
CA SER A 58 11.16 -1.10 1.83
C SER A 58 10.07 -0.82 0.80
N HIS A 59 9.00 -0.07 1.15
CA HIS A 59 8.02 0.33 0.14
C HIS A 59 8.57 1.34 -0.88
N GLY A 60 9.67 2.03 -0.54
CA GLY A 60 10.41 2.89 -1.48
C GLY A 60 11.44 2.19 -2.37
N TYR A 61 11.49 0.85 -2.34
CA TYR A 61 12.45 0.08 -3.14
C TYR A 61 12.40 0.40 -4.62
N ALA A 62 13.58 0.61 -5.22
CA ALA A 62 13.77 1.00 -6.62
C ALA A 62 13.11 2.33 -7.02
N ILE A 63 12.70 3.16 -6.05
CA ILE A 63 12.16 4.51 -6.25
C ILE A 63 13.06 5.52 -5.52
N THR A 64 13.13 5.43 -4.19
CA THR A 64 13.87 6.35 -3.32
C THR A 64 15.00 5.67 -2.54
N VAL A 65 14.88 4.37 -2.30
CA VAL A 65 15.85 3.57 -1.54
C VAL A 65 16.14 2.23 -2.21
N ASP A 66 17.29 1.63 -1.88
CA ASP A 66 17.67 0.27 -2.32
C ASP A 66 17.48 -0.73 -1.16
N ILE A 67 16.30 -0.69 -0.53
CA ILE A 67 15.91 -1.59 0.55
C ILE A 67 14.81 -2.50 0.01
N LYS A 68 15.17 -3.72 -0.35
CA LYS A 68 14.26 -4.66 -1.00
C LYS A 68 13.27 -5.26 0.00
N PRO A 69 11.97 -5.34 -0.36
CA PRO A 69 10.99 -6.10 0.43
C PRO A 69 11.38 -7.59 0.54
N GLU A 70 11.49 -8.09 1.76
CA GLU A 70 11.88 -9.47 2.05
C GLU A 70 10.73 -10.25 2.69
N HIS A 71 10.16 -9.72 3.77
CA HIS A 71 9.02 -10.32 4.45
C HIS A 71 7.74 -10.21 3.61
N LEU A 72 6.80 -11.16 3.78
CA LEU A 72 5.51 -11.13 3.08
C LEU A 72 4.75 -9.82 3.31
N MET A 73 4.75 -9.33 4.55
CA MET A 73 4.17 -8.02 4.92
C MET A 73 4.74 -6.87 4.08
N GLU A 74 6.04 -6.81 3.90
CA GLU A 74 6.73 -5.79 3.12
C GLU A 74 6.36 -5.85 1.64
N LYS A 75 6.25 -7.06 1.09
CA LYS A 75 5.79 -7.28 -0.28
C LYS A 75 4.33 -6.87 -0.48
N VAL A 76 3.48 -7.13 0.51
CA VAL A 76 2.08 -6.68 0.50
C VAL A 76 2.00 -5.15 0.53
N LEU A 77 2.74 -4.49 1.42
CA LEU A 77 2.78 -3.03 1.48
C LEU A 77 3.27 -2.44 0.15
N TYR A 78 4.38 -2.95 -0.37
CA TYR A 78 4.95 -2.51 -1.65
C TYR A 78 3.96 -2.63 -2.82
N ALA A 79 3.23 -3.75 -2.89
CA ALA A 79 2.28 -4.02 -3.97
C ALA A 79 0.99 -3.20 -3.87
N THR A 80 0.57 -2.85 -2.65
CA THR A 80 -0.75 -2.25 -2.40
C THR A 80 -0.72 -0.74 -2.22
N ASP A 81 0.39 -0.15 -1.86
CA ASP A 81 0.52 1.27 -1.59
C ASP A 81 -0.01 2.13 -2.76
N GLU A 82 0.64 2.10 -3.89
CA GLU A 82 0.21 2.80 -5.10
C GLU A 82 -1.18 2.35 -5.60
N LEU A 83 -1.51 1.08 -5.41
CA LEU A 83 -2.79 0.51 -5.85
C LEU A 83 -3.97 1.04 -5.04
N THR A 84 -3.80 1.28 -3.75
CA THR A 84 -4.87 1.85 -2.91
C THR A 84 -5.25 3.25 -3.39
N GLY A 85 -4.27 4.07 -3.77
CA GLY A 85 -4.50 5.38 -4.36
C GLY A 85 -5.29 5.30 -5.68
N LEU A 86 -4.94 4.37 -6.56
CA LEU A 86 -5.64 4.14 -7.81
C LEU A 86 -7.09 3.66 -7.58
N ILE A 87 -7.29 2.70 -6.69
CA ILE A 87 -8.64 2.19 -6.34
C ILE A 87 -9.47 3.30 -5.71
N GLY A 88 -8.90 4.08 -4.80
CA GLY A 88 -9.55 5.25 -4.19
C GLY A 88 -10.01 6.27 -5.25
N ALA A 89 -9.14 6.57 -6.21
CA ALA A 89 -9.49 7.46 -7.32
C ALA A 89 -10.66 6.91 -8.16
N VAL A 90 -10.72 5.59 -8.41
CA VAL A 90 -11.86 4.97 -9.10
C VAL A 90 -13.14 5.10 -8.27
N ALA A 91 -13.05 4.86 -6.97
CA ALA A 91 -14.20 4.93 -6.07
C ALA A 91 -14.80 6.36 -6.02
N ILE A 92 -13.96 7.39 -5.87
CA ILE A 92 -14.38 8.78 -5.79
C ILE A 92 -15.10 9.26 -7.06
N MET A 93 -14.73 8.74 -8.23
CA MET A 93 -15.36 9.10 -9.51
C MET A 93 -16.74 8.46 -9.73
N ARG A 94 -17.15 7.57 -8.87
CA ARG A 94 -18.44 6.86 -8.95
C ARG A 94 -19.41 7.42 -7.91
N PRO A 95 -20.73 7.57 -8.20
CA PRO A 95 -21.73 7.62 -7.14
C PRO A 95 -21.90 6.17 -6.61
N PRO A 96 -21.74 5.88 -5.36
CA PRO A 96 -21.78 6.66 -4.12
C PRO A 96 -20.43 7.09 -3.54
N LYS A 97 -19.33 7.11 -4.28
CA LYS A 97 -17.98 7.44 -3.82
C LYS A 97 -17.47 6.49 -2.72
N SER A 98 -17.74 5.21 -2.90
CA SER A 98 -17.37 4.15 -1.96
C SER A 98 -16.74 2.97 -2.70
N VAL A 99 -16.00 2.15 -1.97
CA VAL A 99 -15.45 0.86 -2.44
C VAL A 99 -16.42 -0.30 -2.20
N ASP A 100 -17.52 -0.09 -1.48
CA ASP A 100 -18.41 -1.18 -1.03
C ASP A 100 -18.97 -1.99 -2.18
N ASP A 101 -19.32 -1.33 -3.27
CA ASP A 101 -19.85 -1.95 -4.50
C ASP A 101 -18.87 -1.95 -5.67
N LEU A 102 -17.60 -1.62 -5.41
CA LEU A 102 -16.58 -1.51 -6.45
C LEU A 102 -16.15 -2.89 -6.96
N GLU A 103 -16.34 -3.13 -8.25
CA GLU A 103 -15.98 -4.38 -8.89
C GLU A 103 -14.59 -4.34 -9.53
N LEU A 104 -13.90 -5.48 -9.56
CA LEU A 104 -12.61 -5.68 -10.23
C LEU A 104 -12.59 -5.10 -11.64
N LYS A 105 -13.62 -5.34 -12.44
CA LYS A 105 -13.67 -4.90 -13.84
C LYS A 105 -13.65 -3.38 -13.98
N SER A 106 -14.23 -2.66 -13.03
CA SER A 106 -14.23 -1.20 -13.02
C SER A 106 -12.83 -0.64 -12.77
N VAL A 107 -12.11 -1.22 -11.81
CA VAL A 107 -10.72 -0.88 -11.54
C VAL A 107 -9.83 -1.21 -12.73
N LYS A 108 -9.94 -2.41 -13.31
CA LYS A 108 -9.15 -2.83 -14.48
C LYS A 108 -9.33 -1.92 -15.68
N LYS A 109 -10.55 -1.46 -15.93
CA LYS A 109 -10.84 -0.52 -17.02
C LYS A 109 -10.05 0.79 -16.83
N LYS A 110 -10.01 1.31 -15.60
CA LYS A 110 -9.27 2.54 -15.27
C LYS A 110 -7.77 2.31 -15.18
N TYR A 111 -7.34 1.15 -14.68
CA TYR A 111 -5.93 0.76 -14.62
C TYR A 111 -5.23 0.82 -15.98
N LYS A 112 -5.92 0.40 -17.05
CA LYS A 112 -5.41 0.44 -18.42
C LYS A 112 -5.28 1.86 -19.00
N SER A 113 -5.91 2.85 -18.39
CA SER A 113 -5.80 4.24 -18.82
C SER A 113 -4.59 4.90 -18.19
N ALA A 114 -3.53 5.13 -18.95
CA ALA A 114 -2.28 5.69 -18.45
C ALA A 114 -2.44 7.08 -17.81
N ASN A 115 -3.41 7.87 -18.29
CA ASN A 115 -3.67 9.21 -17.75
C ASN A 115 -4.54 9.21 -16.48
N PHE A 116 -5.17 8.08 -16.16
CA PHE A 116 -5.99 7.97 -14.97
C PHE A 116 -5.11 7.64 -13.75
N ALA A 117 -5.21 8.43 -12.69
CA ALA A 117 -4.35 8.29 -11.51
C ALA A 117 -2.87 8.12 -11.93
N ALA A 118 -2.37 9.02 -12.76
CA ALA A 118 -1.03 8.92 -13.36
C ALA A 118 0.09 8.96 -12.31
N GLY A 119 -0.18 9.51 -11.12
CA GLY A 119 0.75 9.48 -9.99
C GLY A 119 0.93 8.09 -9.37
N CYS A 120 -0.01 7.15 -9.59
CA CYS A 120 0.10 5.77 -9.10
C CYS A 120 0.88 4.92 -10.11
N SER A 121 2.09 4.49 -9.74
CA SER A 121 3.00 3.75 -10.61
C SER A 121 2.51 2.32 -10.89
N ARG A 122 2.12 2.06 -12.16
CA ARG A 122 1.75 0.70 -12.61
C ARG A 122 2.93 -0.25 -12.53
N GLU A 123 4.13 0.24 -12.81
CA GLU A 123 5.37 -0.56 -12.71
C GLU A 123 5.61 -1.07 -11.29
N VAL A 124 5.42 -0.23 -10.28
CA VAL A 124 5.53 -0.62 -8.86
C VAL A 124 4.48 -1.65 -8.49
N ILE A 125 3.22 -1.43 -8.90
CA ILE A 125 2.11 -2.35 -8.65
C ILE A 125 2.39 -3.73 -9.27
N GLU A 126 2.82 -3.78 -10.52
CA GLU A 126 3.13 -5.02 -11.24
C GLU A 126 4.34 -5.74 -10.64
N ARG A 127 5.39 -5.00 -10.28
CA ARG A 127 6.55 -5.55 -9.57
C ARG A 127 6.15 -6.15 -8.22
N GLY A 128 5.27 -5.48 -7.48
CA GLY A 128 4.74 -5.98 -6.22
C GLY A 128 3.92 -7.25 -6.39
N ALA A 129 3.06 -7.33 -7.40
CA ALA A 129 2.32 -8.54 -7.75
C ALA A 129 3.27 -9.70 -8.05
N ASP A 130 4.33 -9.45 -8.83
CA ASP A 130 5.35 -10.46 -9.15
C ASP A 130 6.09 -10.95 -7.90
N MET A 131 6.45 -10.05 -6.97
CA MET A 131 7.07 -10.41 -5.68
C MET A 131 6.19 -11.33 -4.83
N LEU A 132 4.87 -11.16 -4.91
CA LEU A 132 3.88 -11.96 -4.20
C LEU A 132 3.54 -13.26 -4.93
N GLY A 133 3.87 -13.37 -6.21
CA GLY A 133 3.42 -14.46 -7.07
C GLY A 133 1.91 -14.40 -7.37
N TRP A 134 1.30 -13.21 -7.28
CA TRP A 134 -0.11 -13.00 -7.55
C TRP A 134 -0.32 -12.41 -8.95
N SER A 135 -1.44 -12.77 -9.58
CA SER A 135 -1.91 -12.05 -10.76
C SER A 135 -2.35 -10.63 -10.38
N LEU A 136 -2.34 -9.72 -11.34
CA LEU A 136 -2.87 -8.36 -11.13
C LEU A 136 -4.34 -8.39 -10.68
N ASP A 137 -5.13 -9.31 -11.23
CA ASP A 137 -6.54 -9.48 -10.87
C ASP A 137 -6.70 -9.91 -9.41
N GLU A 138 -5.87 -10.83 -8.95
CA GLU A 138 -5.83 -11.26 -7.55
C GLU A 138 -5.42 -10.12 -6.62
N LEU A 139 -4.35 -9.40 -6.97
CA LEU A 139 -3.89 -8.25 -6.18
C LEU A 139 -4.98 -7.17 -6.06
N ILE A 140 -5.61 -6.78 -7.16
CA ILE A 140 -6.70 -5.78 -7.16
C ILE A 140 -7.87 -6.27 -6.32
N SER A 141 -8.32 -7.52 -6.50
CA SER A 141 -9.46 -8.08 -5.77
C SER A 141 -9.23 -8.12 -4.26
N ARG A 142 -8.06 -8.59 -3.83
CA ARG A 142 -7.69 -8.64 -2.41
C ARG A 142 -7.56 -7.23 -1.81
N THR A 143 -7.02 -6.29 -2.57
CA THR A 143 -6.89 -4.89 -2.13
C THR A 143 -8.26 -4.23 -1.96
N ILE A 144 -9.21 -4.44 -2.89
CA ILE A 144 -10.58 -3.95 -2.75
C ILE A 144 -11.23 -4.48 -1.45
N LEU A 145 -11.05 -5.78 -1.16
CA LEU A 145 -11.60 -6.38 0.06
C LEU A 145 -10.96 -5.80 1.33
N ALA A 146 -9.64 -5.60 1.32
CA ALA A 146 -8.93 -4.96 2.43
C ALA A 146 -9.44 -3.52 2.67
N MET A 147 -9.65 -2.78 1.59
CA MET A 147 -10.18 -1.43 1.65
C MET A 147 -11.62 -1.38 2.18
N ARG A 148 -12.49 -2.33 1.84
CA ARG A 148 -13.84 -2.46 2.42
C ARG A 148 -13.84 -2.77 3.91
N ALA A 149 -12.85 -3.50 4.38
CA ALA A 149 -12.69 -3.84 5.80
C ALA A 149 -12.21 -2.65 6.65
N THR A 150 -11.77 -1.57 6.01
CA THR A 150 -11.28 -0.37 6.68
C THR A 150 -12.45 0.62 6.86
N PRO A 151 -12.65 1.21 8.05
CA PRO A 151 -13.72 2.18 8.27
C PRO A 151 -13.65 3.34 7.28
N ALA A 152 -14.79 3.72 6.71
CA ALA A 152 -14.90 4.74 5.66
C ALA A 152 -14.32 6.12 6.05
N ALA A 153 -14.21 6.42 7.33
CA ALA A 153 -13.66 7.67 7.86
C ALA A 153 -12.14 7.84 7.61
N THR A 154 -11.44 6.79 7.15
CA THR A 154 -10.00 6.82 6.91
C THR A 154 -9.61 7.11 5.46
N TRP A 155 -10.59 7.29 4.55
CA TRP A 155 -10.28 7.46 3.10
C TRP A 155 -10.99 8.65 2.46
N ALA A 156 -11.86 9.35 3.18
CA ALA A 156 -12.68 10.45 2.67
C ALA A 156 -12.10 11.83 2.98
N GLU A 157 -10.91 11.89 3.59
CA GLU A 157 -10.16 13.13 3.85
C GLU A 157 -9.06 13.30 2.76
#